data_ca86b0c01d449893565ed4c91a641e49
#
_entry.id   ca86b0c01d449893565ed4c91a641e49
#
_cell.length_a   1.000
_cell.length_b   1.000
_cell.length_c   1.000
_cell.angle_alpha   90.00
_cell.angle_beta   90.00
_cell.angle_gamma   90.00
#
_symmetry.space_group_name_H-M   'P 1'
#
loop_
_entity.id
_entity.type
_entity.pdbx_description
1 polymer ?
#
loop_
_entity_poly.entity_id
_entity_poly.type
_entity_poly.pdbx_seq_one_letter_code
_entity_poly.pdbx_strand_id
1 'polypeptide(L)'
;ENGIQQRSKRSSSSRGRNQKKGFSASFHSAALRAIQKQSEAADTSTRPELHFDAAQLCHDYLLSTEEGLRNGSYSTEKVIAVRAGQERVRSLRRHHLLTWARNQSQALTREAQNRVRTSDKIETANKAIDCIDQALTAYPTERELKESRTAIEEFIVSVKVAHWVELAERSAFKGHYRRAIDRYRDALYYLNHEAVKPEVRTAGAAKIEREIESLTAKLRARQREHEMIKEDPESEGDYPA
;
A
#
# COMPACT_ATOMS: atom_id res chain seq x y z
N GLU A 1 -79.42 3.88 48.08
CA GLU A 1 -78.77 2.63 47.67
C GLU A 1 -77.60 2.90 46.74
N ASN A 2 -76.51 2.37 47.14
CA ASN A 2 -75.25 2.21 46.35
C ASN A 2 -74.46 3.43 46.01
N GLY A 3 -73.57 3.81 46.98
CA GLY A 3 -72.37 4.58 46.74
C GLY A 3 -71.32 3.77 45.99
N ILE A 4 -70.78 4.36 44.98
CA ILE A 4 -69.50 3.85 44.37
C ILE A 4 -68.44 4.91 44.54
N GLN A 5 -67.50 4.58 45.43
CA GLN A 5 -66.25 5.33 45.64
C GLN A 5 -65.37 5.20 44.42
N GLN A 6 -65.19 6.29 43.72
CA GLN A 6 -64.11 6.36 42.71
C GLN A 6 -62.77 6.50 43.41
N ARG A 7 -62.02 5.39 43.46
CA ARG A 7 -60.58 5.40 43.79
C ARG A 7 -59.79 5.92 42.61
N SER A 8 -59.33 7.16 42.72
CA SER A 8 -58.32 7.76 41.86
C SER A 8 -57.03 6.90 41.91
N LYS A 9 -56.77 6.15 40.84
CA LYS A 9 -55.45 5.51 40.61
C LYS A 9 -54.50 6.57 40.14
N ARG A 10 -53.63 7.06 41.03
CA ARG A 10 -52.42 7.80 40.66
C ARG A 10 -51.52 6.84 39.87
N SER A 11 -51.49 7.00 38.56
CA SER A 11 -50.48 6.40 37.71
C SER A 11 -49.13 7.03 38.03
N SER A 12 -48.29 6.32 38.80
CA SER A 12 -46.89 6.65 38.94
C SER A 12 -46.20 6.42 37.59
N SER A 13 -46.04 7.51 36.85
CA SER A 13 -45.18 7.57 35.71
C SER A 13 -43.74 7.29 36.17
N SER A 14 -43.31 6.05 36.05
CA SER A 14 -41.90 5.66 36.18
C SER A 14 -41.19 6.25 34.97
N ARG A 15 -40.68 7.49 35.13
CA ARG A 15 -39.68 8.04 34.22
C ARG A 15 -38.51 7.08 34.24
N GLY A 16 -38.42 6.29 33.18
CA GLY A 16 -37.23 5.50 32.87
C GLY A 16 -36.05 6.46 32.84
N ARG A 17 -35.30 6.45 33.91
CA ARG A 17 -34.02 7.12 34.01
C ARG A 17 -33.10 6.38 33.05
N ASN A 18 -33.02 6.88 31.80
CA ASN A 18 -31.97 6.47 30.86
C ASN A 18 -30.66 6.67 31.62
N GLN A 19 -30.14 5.61 32.20
CA GLN A 19 -28.79 5.56 32.71
C GLN A 19 -27.87 5.75 31.48
N LYS A 20 -27.53 7.02 31.22
CA LYS A 20 -26.34 7.35 30.43
C LYS A 20 -25.21 6.56 31.11
N LYS A 21 -24.74 5.49 30.46
CA LYS A 21 -23.56 4.76 30.90
C LYS A 21 -22.40 5.77 30.85
N GLY A 22 -22.25 6.55 31.91
CA GLY A 22 -21.14 7.45 32.09
C GLY A 22 -19.88 6.59 32.12
N PHE A 23 -18.93 6.88 31.25
CA PHE A 23 -17.59 6.29 31.29
C PHE A 23 -17.05 6.52 32.70
N SER A 24 -17.00 5.45 33.53
CA SER A 24 -16.55 5.54 34.91
C SER A 24 -15.03 5.76 34.94
N ALA A 25 -14.51 6.39 36.02
CA ALA A 25 -13.07 6.55 36.19
C ALA A 25 -12.32 5.20 36.16
N SER A 26 -13.00 4.14 36.58
CA SER A 26 -12.48 2.76 36.52
C SER A 26 -12.30 2.26 35.08
N PHE A 27 -13.20 2.60 34.17
CA PHE A 27 -13.08 2.25 32.75
C PHE A 27 -11.88 2.94 32.09
N HIS A 28 -11.70 4.26 32.34
CA HIS A 28 -10.58 5.02 31.80
C HIS A 28 -9.22 4.46 32.27
N SER A 29 -9.06 4.19 33.56
CA SER A 29 -7.82 3.63 34.09
C SER A 29 -7.58 2.18 33.65
N ALA A 30 -8.63 1.39 33.48
CA ALA A 30 -8.53 0.03 32.96
C ALA A 30 -8.11 0.03 31.48
N ALA A 31 -8.69 0.92 30.66
CA ALA A 31 -8.34 1.07 29.25
C ALA A 31 -6.86 1.50 29.08
N LEU A 32 -6.40 2.49 29.86
CA LEU A 32 -4.98 2.89 29.82
C LEU A 32 -4.03 1.76 30.22
N ARG A 33 -4.38 0.93 31.21
CA ARG A 33 -3.57 -0.25 31.57
C ARG A 33 -3.56 -1.29 30.46
N ALA A 34 -4.68 -1.51 29.80
CA ALA A 34 -4.77 -2.44 28.66
C ALA A 34 -3.90 -1.97 27.49
N ILE A 35 -3.95 -0.66 27.16
CA ILE A 35 -3.10 -0.05 26.13
C ILE A 35 -1.62 -0.23 26.50
N GLN A 36 -1.24 0.08 27.74
CA GLN A 36 0.14 -0.05 28.19
C GLN A 36 0.64 -1.50 28.04
N LYS A 37 -0.15 -2.48 28.51
CA LYS A 37 0.17 -3.91 28.41
C LYS A 37 0.33 -4.34 26.93
N GLN A 38 -0.58 -3.90 26.06
CA GLN A 38 -0.51 -4.23 24.62
C GLN A 38 0.69 -3.57 23.95
N SER A 39 1.01 -2.32 24.33
CA SER A 39 2.20 -1.60 23.86
C SER A 39 3.49 -2.35 24.21
N GLU A 40 3.65 -2.74 25.48
CA GLU A 40 4.82 -3.50 25.94
C GLU A 40 4.95 -4.86 25.23
N ALA A 41 3.82 -5.54 25.02
CA ALA A 41 3.81 -6.80 24.27
C ALA A 41 4.19 -6.62 22.80
N ALA A 42 3.77 -5.52 22.17
CA ALA A 42 4.14 -5.19 20.80
C ALA A 42 5.63 -4.85 20.68
N ASP A 43 6.17 -4.03 21.59
CA ASP A 43 7.57 -3.60 21.56
C ASP A 43 8.57 -4.76 21.83
N THR A 44 8.14 -5.81 22.55
CA THR A 44 8.95 -7.00 22.79
C THR A 44 8.84 -8.05 21.70
N SER A 45 7.92 -7.89 20.76
CA SER A 45 7.62 -8.87 19.70
C SER A 45 8.27 -8.50 18.37
N THR A 46 8.61 -9.53 17.59
CA THR A 46 9.03 -9.37 16.19
C THR A 46 7.85 -9.37 15.20
N ARG A 47 6.61 -9.53 15.69
CA ARG A 47 5.39 -9.61 14.88
C ARG A 47 4.81 -8.21 14.62
N PRO A 48 4.82 -7.72 13.37
CA PRO A 48 4.32 -6.38 13.05
C PRO A 48 2.85 -6.17 13.43
N GLU A 49 2.03 -7.22 13.34
CA GLU A 49 0.59 -7.16 13.59
C GLU A 49 0.27 -6.67 15.01
N LEU A 50 1.11 -7.01 16.00
CA LEU A 50 0.89 -6.56 17.38
C LEU A 50 1.02 -5.03 17.52
N HIS A 51 1.87 -4.40 16.72
CA HIS A 51 1.93 -2.93 16.67
C HIS A 51 0.67 -2.34 16.04
N PHE A 52 0.10 -2.99 15.03
CA PHE A 52 -1.17 -2.56 14.44
C PHE A 52 -2.31 -2.65 15.44
N ASP A 53 -2.43 -3.78 16.15
CA ASP A 53 -3.43 -4.00 17.19
C ASP A 53 -3.31 -2.96 18.32
N ALA A 54 -2.08 -2.67 18.75
CA ALA A 54 -1.83 -1.64 19.77
C ALA A 54 -2.24 -0.23 19.25
N ALA A 55 -1.94 0.10 18.00
CA ALA A 55 -2.36 1.37 17.38
C ALA A 55 -3.88 1.47 17.27
N GLN A 56 -4.56 0.37 16.94
CA GLN A 56 -6.02 0.31 16.85
C GLN A 56 -6.66 0.50 18.23
N LEU A 57 -6.16 -0.18 19.26
CA LEU A 57 -6.65 0.00 20.62
C LEU A 57 -6.48 1.44 21.11
N CYS A 58 -5.36 2.10 20.77
CA CYS A 58 -5.16 3.52 21.03
C CYS A 58 -6.18 4.38 20.29
N HIS A 59 -6.49 4.06 19.03
CA HIS A 59 -7.47 4.79 18.23
C HIS A 59 -8.88 4.72 18.87
N ASP A 60 -9.31 3.53 19.22
CA ASP A 60 -10.64 3.29 19.82
C ASP A 60 -10.80 4.03 21.16
N TYR A 61 -9.72 4.04 21.98
CA TYR A 61 -9.70 4.83 23.20
C TYR A 61 -9.84 6.33 22.91
N LEU A 62 -9.12 6.87 21.92
CA LEU A 62 -9.20 8.28 21.55
C LEU A 62 -10.60 8.67 21.08
N LEU A 63 -11.22 7.84 20.22
CA LEU A 63 -12.59 8.05 19.74
C LEU A 63 -13.61 8.06 20.90
N SER A 64 -13.57 7.05 21.75
CA SER A 64 -14.51 6.90 22.86
C SER A 64 -14.38 8.02 23.89
N THR A 65 -13.15 8.47 24.19
CA THR A 65 -12.93 9.56 25.13
C THR A 65 -13.29 10.92 24.54
N GLU A 66 -13.08 11.13 23.24
CA GLU A 66 -13.50 12.35 22.55
C GLU A 66 -15.02 12.49 22.52
N GLU A 67 -15.73 11.39 22.23
CA GLU A 67 -17.19 11.35 22.31
C GLU A 67 -17.68 11.64 23.73
N GLY A 68 -17.06 11.07 24.74
CA GLY A 68 -17.38 11.32 26.14
C GLY A 68 -17.17 12.78 26.56
N LEU A 69 -16.12 13.44 26.03
CA LEU A 69 -15.86 14.87 26.26
C LEU A 69 -16.95 15.74 25.60
N ARG A 70 -17.31 15.46 24.34
CA ARG A 70 -18.38 16.19 23.63
C ARG A 70 -19.74 16.08 24.32
N ASN A 71 -20.05 14.91 24.82
CA ASN A 71 -21.33 14.63 25.48
C ASN A 71 -21.37 15.10 26.94
N GLY A 72 -20.32 15.76 27.44
CA GLY A 72 -20.25 16.23 28.84
C GLY A 72 -20.31 15.10 29.87
N SER A 73 -19.82 13.89 29.51
CA SER A 73 -19.90 12.69 30.38
C SER A 73 -18.88 12.71 31.52
N TYR A 74 -17.95 13.69 31.55
CA TYR A 74 -16.89 13.81 32.54
C TYR A 74 -17.09 15.02 33.45
N SER A 75 -16.79 14.89 34.75
CA SER A 75 -16.66 16.04 35.63
C SER A 75 -15.41 16.88 35.30
N THR A 76 -15.35 18.15 35.73
CA THR A 76 -14.25 19.05 35.39
C THR A 76 -12.87 18.48 35.76
N GLU A 77 -12.74 17.86 36.94
CA GLU A 77 -11.50 17.20 37.38
C GLU A 77 -11.10 16.02 36.45
N LYS A 78 -12.08 15.25 36.01
CA LYS A 78 -11.86 14.10 35.11
C LYS A 78 -11.47 14.53 33.71
N VAL A 79 -11.95 15.67 33.21
CA VAL A 79 -11.58 16.22 31.91
C VAL A 79 -10.07 16.42 31.80
N ILE A 80 -9.43 16.94 32.85
CA ILE A 80 -7.97 17.15 32.86
C ILE A 80 -7.24 15.80 32.76
N ALA A 81 -7.64 14.82 33.56
CA ALA A 81 -7.04 13.48 33.54
C ALA A 81 -7.25 12.76 32.20
N VAL A 82 -8.45 12.89 31.60
CA VAL A 82 -8.75 12.29 30.29
C VAL A 82 -7.90 12.94 29.19
N ARG A 83 -7.74 14.26 29.17
CA ARG A 83 -6.90 14.95 28.20
C ARG A 83 -5.43 14.56 28.32
N ALA A 84 -4.89 14.47 29.54
CA ALA A 84 -3.54 14.00 29.76
C ALA A 84 -3.36 12.54 29.26
N GLY A 85 -4.36 11.68 29.51
CA GLY A 85 -4.39 10.30 28.98
C GLY A 85 -4.43 10.26 27.45
N GLN A 86 -5.25 11.11 26.83
CA GLN A 86 -5.33 11.23 25.37
C GLN A 86 -3.98 11.60 24.74
N GLU A 87 -3.24 12.55 25.33
CA GLU A 87 -1.95 12.98 24.79
C GLU A 87 -0.92 11.83 24.80
N ARG A 88 -0.85 11.10 25.92
CA ARG A 88 -0.02 9.91 26.02
C ARG A 88 -0.41 8.84 25.00
N VAL A 89 -1.71 8.61 24.83
CA VAL A 89 -2.23 7.60 23.88
C VAL A 89 -2.00 8.03 22.43
N ARG A 90 -2.07 9.32 22.10
CA ARG A 90 -1.70 9.82 20.76
C ARG A 90 -0.24 9.49 20.42
N SER A 91 0.67 9.70 21.36
CA SER A 91 2.09 9.38 21.18
C SER A 91 2.30 7.87 20.97
N LEU A 92 1.63 7.02 21.76
CA LEU A 92 1.69 5.57 21.60
C LEU A 92 1.11 5.12 20.25
N ARG A 93 -0.07 5.66 19.86
CA ARG A 93 -0.68 5.36 18.57
C ARG A 93 0.26 5.68 17.42
N ARG A 94 0.90 6.86 17.46
CA ARG A 94 1.87 7.26 16.43
C ARG A 94 3.03 6.29 16.38
N HIS A 95 3.65 5.98 17.52
CA HIS A 95 4.77 5.04 17.62
C HIS A 95 4.41 3.69 16.97
N HIS A 96 3.32 3.07 17.41
CA HIS A 96 2.93 1.75 16.95
C HIS A 96 2.50 1.72 15.49
N LEU A 97 1.73 2.71 15.01
CA LEU A 97 1.28 2.73 13.62
C LEU A 97 2.47 2.91 12.66
N LEU A 98 3.43 3.77 13.00
CA LEU A 98 4.63 3.97 12.18
C LEU A 98 5.56 2.76 12.21
N THR A 99 5.73 2.13 13.36
CA THR A 99 6.54 0.92 13.50
C THR A 99 5.94 -0.25 12.72
N TRP A 100 4.62 -0.44 12.82
CA TRP A 100 3.92 -1.42 11.99
C TRP A 100 4.13 -1.16 10.50
N ALA A 101 3.87 0.05 10.04
CA ALA A 101 3.97 0.37 8.62
C ALA A 101 5.38 0.12 8.06
N ARG A 102 6.44 0.49 8.81
CA ARG A 102 7.83 0.21 8.42
C ARG A 102 8.10 -1.29 8.35
N ASN A 103 7.81 -2.02 9.41
CA ASN A 103 8.14 -3.44 9.51
C ASN A 103 7.33 -4.27 8.50
N GLN A 104 6.03 -4.00 8.37
CA GLN A 104 5.15 -4.74 7.47
C GLN A 104 5.49 -4.45 6.01
N SER A 105 5.69 -3.18 5.63
CA SER A 105 6.06 -2.84 4.26
C SER A 105 7.43 -3.41 3.87
N GLN A 106 8.39 -3.42 4.80
CA GLN A 106 9.70 -4.02 4.57
C GLN A 106 9.60 -5.55 4.39
N ALA A 107 8.80 -6.23 5.20
CA ALA A 107 8.57 -7.66 5.07
C ALA A 107 7.92 -8.01 3.72
N LEU A 108 6.87 -7.29 3.34
CA LEU A 108 6.18 -7.45 2.04
C LEU A 108 7.08 -7.12 0.85
N THR A 109 7.94 -6.11 0.97
CA THR A 109 8.91 -5.78 -0.09
C THR A 109 9.92 -6.91 -0.30
N ARG A 110 10.46 -7.48 0.77
CA ARG A 110 11.35 -8.66 0.69
C ARG A 110 10.62 -9.87 0.09
N GLU A 111 9.38 -10.09 0.49
CA GLU A 111 8.55 -11.13 -0.08
C GLU A 111 8.33 -10.92 -1.59
N ALA A 112 8.00 -9.69 -2.02
CA ALA A 112 7.83 -9.33 -3.43
C ALA A 112 9.10 -9.62 -4.25
N GLN A 113 10.28 -9.30 -3.72
CA GLN A 113 11.55 -9.59 -4.37
C GLN A 113 11.77 -11.08 -4.62
N ASN A 114 11.31 -11.93 -3.71
CA ASN A 114 11.47 -13.40 -3.77
C ASN A 114 10.39 -14.09 -4.62
N ARG A 115 9.31 -13.42 -5.02
CA ARG A 115 8.29 -13.99 -5.88
C ARG A 115 8.86 -14.26 -7.28
N VAL A 116 8.38 -15.32 -7.92
CA VAL A 116 8.85 -15.71 -9.27
C VAL A 116 8.09 -14.94 -10.35
N ARG A 117 6.76 -14.91 -10.25
CA ARG A 117 5.90 -14.29 -11.27
C ARG A 117 5.88 -12.78 -11.13
N THR A 118 5.98 -12.06 -12.24
CA THR A 118 5.91 -10.60 -12.31
C THR A 118 4.63 -10.04 -11.67
N SER A 119 3.47 -10.67 -11.93
CA SER A 119 2.18 -10.28 -11.32
C SER A 119 2.23 -10.34 -9.80
N ASP A 120 2.78 -11.44 -9.25
CA ASP A 120 2.83 -11.67 -7.81
C ASP A 120 3.80 -10.70 -7.12
N LYS A 121 4.92 -10.36 -7.81
CA LYS A 121 5.85 -9.32 -7.35
C LYS A 121 5.15 -7.98 -7.19
N ILE A 122 4.42 -7.56 -8.22
CA ILE A 122 3.71 -6.27 -8.26
C ILE A 122 2.58 -6.25 -7.22
N GLU A 123 1.78 -7.32 -7.14
CA GLU A 123 0.68 -7.42 -6.16
C GLU A 123 1.21 -7.32 -4.73
N THR A 124 2.27 -8.08 -4.41
CA THR A 124 2.85 -8.06 -3.06
C THR A 124 3.49 -6.71 -2.73
N ALA A 125 4.15 -6.05 -3.71
CA ALA A 125 4.69 -4.72 -3.53
C ALA A 125 3.59 -3.65 -3.33
N ASN A 126 2.45 -3.77 -4.01
CA ASN A 126 1.31 -2.88 -3.78
C ASN A 126 0.75 -3.03 -2.36
N LYS A 127 0.68 -4.25 -1.82
CA LYS A 127 0.31 -4.46 -0.40
C LYS A 127 1.26 -3.74 0.57
N ALA A 128 2.55 -3.64 0.22
CA ALA A 128 3.50 -2.87 1.01
C ALA A 128 3.21 -1.35 0.95
N ILE A 129 2.82 -0.84 -0.22
CA ILE A 129 2.38 0.56 -0.38
C ILE A 129 1.11 0.82 0.43
N ASP A 130 0.12 -0.08 0.41
CA ASP A 130 -1.13 0.06 1.17
C ASP A 130 -0.87 0.23 2.67
N CYS A 131 0.08 -0.52 3.24
CA CYS A 131 0.48 -0.38 4.64
C CYS A 131 1.08 1.01 4.94
N ILE A 132 1.90 1.54 4.04
CA ILE A 132 2.50 2.86 4.16
C ILE A 132 1.42 3.95 4.03
N ASP A 133 0.53 3.85 3.05
CA ASP A 133 -0.52 4.82 2.79
C ASP A 133 -1.53 4.89 3.94
N GLN A 134 -1.83 3.77 4.59
CA GLN A 134 -2.64 3.75 5.80
C GLN A 134 -1.99 4.56 6.94
N ALA A 135 -0.69 4.45 7.12
CA ALA A 135 0.02 5.24 8.13
C ALA A 135 0.14 6.72 7.73
N LEU A 136 0.40 7.02 6.46
CA LEU A 136 0.47 8.38 5.92
C LEU A 136 -0.88 9.10 5.97
N THR A 137 -2.01 8.39 5.87
CA THR A 137 -3.35 8.96 6.07
C THR A 137 -3.49 9.55 7.48
N ALA A 138 -2.92 8.91 8.49
CA ALA A 138 -2.93 9.40 9.86
C ALA A 138 -1.81 10.44 10.15
N TYR A 139 -0.65 10.27 9.50
CA TYR A 139 0.56 11.06 9.73
C TYR A 139 1.22 11.47 8.39
N PRO A 140 0.64 12.44 7.66
CA PRO A 140 1.05 12.78 6.30
C PRO A 140 2.43 13.44 6.19
N THR A 141 3.05 13.83 7.30
CA THR A 141 4.35 14.51 7.31
C THR A 141 5.54 13.56 7.48
N GLU A 142 5.31 12.25 7.62
CA GLU A 142 6.37 11.26 7.85
C GLU A 142 7.23 11.05 6.60
N ARG A 143 8.41 11.69 6.60
CA ARG A 143 9.32 11.70 5.47
C ARG A 143 9.85 10.30 5.11
N GLU A 144 10.26 9.52 6.12
CA GLU A 144 10.78 8.17 5.91
C GLU A 144 9.79 7.24 5.21
N LEU A 145 8.49 7.33 5.55
CA LEU A 145 7.46 6.54 4.90
C LEU A 145 7.24 6.97 3.45
N LYS A 146 7.29 8.28 3.16
CA LYS A 146 7.22 8.78 1.78
C LYS A 146 8.39 8.29 0.93
N GLU A 147 9.61 8.34 1.48
CA GLU A 147 10.80 7.84 0.81
C GLU A 147 10.72 6.33 0.58
N SER A 148 10.23 5.57 1.56
CA SER A 148 9.99 4.12 1.42
C SER A 148 8.93 3.81 0.36
N ARG A 149 7.83 4.57 0.33
CA ARG A 149 6.79 4.46 -0.69
C ARG A 149 7.38 4.65 -2.10
N THR A 150 8.13 5.73 -2.29
CA THR A 150 8.79 6.02 -3.57
C THR A 150 9.75 4.89 -4.00
N ALA A 151 10.53 4.35 -3.06
CA ALA A 151 11.44 3.24 -3.37
C ALA A 151 10.69 1.96 -3.80
N ILE A 152 9.51 1.69 -3.22
CA ILE A 152 8.69 0.54 -3.62
C ILE A 152 8.04 0.80 -5.00
N GLU A 153 7.62 2.02 -5.29
CA GLU A 153 7.12 2.40 -6.63
C GLU A 153 8.21 2.23 -7.70
N GLU A 154 9.44 2.71 -7.43
CA GLU A 154 10.59 2.49 -8.31
C GLU A 154 10.87 0.98 -8.53
N PHE A 155 10.73 0.16 -7.49
CA PHE A 155 10.85 -1.30 -7.60
C PHE A 155 9.77 -1.88 -8.53
N ILE A 156 8.50 -1.49 -8.38
CA ILE A 156 7.41 -1.95 -9.25
C ILE A 156 7.69 -1.60 -10.70
N VAL A 157 8.15 -0.38 -10.97
CA VAL A 157 8.51 0.06 -12.33
C VAL A 157 9.64 -0.81 -12.88
N SER A 158 10.69 -1.05 -12.09
CA SER A 158 11.81 -1.88 -12.52
C SER A 158 11.37 -3.30 -12.89
N VAL A 159 10.43 -3.88 -12.14
CA VAL A 159 9.85 -5.20 -12.42
C VAL A 159 9.04 -5.20 -13.73
N LYS A 160 8.25 -4.16 -13.99
CA LYS A 160 7.49 -4.00 -15.25
C LYS A 160 8.44 -3.88 -16.44
N VAL A 161 9.44 -2.99 -16.34
CA VAL A 161 10.44 -2.77 -17.39
C VAL A 161 11.21 -4.05 -17.69
N ALA A 162 11.72 -4.73 -16.67
CA ALA A 162 12.45 -5.99 -16.81
C ALA A 162 11.62 -7.07 -17.52
N HIS A 163 10.33 -7.16 -17.21
CA HIS A 163 9.41 -8.09 -17.87
C HIS A 163 9.30 -7.82 -19.37
N TRP A 164 9.12 -6.56 -19.78
CA TRP A 164 9.00 -6.22 -21.19
C TRP A 164 10.31 -6.38 -21.94
N VAL A 165 11.43 -6.05 -21.32
CA VAL A 165 12.78 -6.30 -21.88
C VAL A 165 12.99 -7.79 -22.11
N GLU A 166 12.69 -8.65 -21.14
CA GLU A 166 12.82 -10.11 -21.28
C GLU A 166 11.95 -10.65 -22.42
N LEU A 167 10.73 -10.15 -22.55
CA LEU A 167 9.86 -10.54 -23.67
C LEU A 167 10.38 -10.04 -25.02
N ALA A 168 11.02 -8.87 -25.06
CA ALA A 168 11.66 -8.33 -26.25
C ALA A 168 12.86 -9.17 -26.67
N GLU A 169 13.75 -9.47 -25.74
CA GLU A 169 14.94 -10.33 -25.96
C GLU A 169 14.55 -11.72 -26.48
N ARG A 170 13.54 -12.35 -25.86
CA ARG A 170 13.02 -13.64 -26.35
C ARG A 170 12.46 -13.55 -27.77
N SER A 171 11.86 -12.43 -28.16
CA SER A 171 11.35 -12.22 -29.52
C SER A 171 12.48 -11.97 -30.50
N ALA A 172 13.49 -11.20 -30.13
CA ALA A 172 14.68 -10.95 -30.92
C ALA A 172 15.46 -12.23 -31.19
N PHE A 173 15.64 -13.07 -30.18
CA PHE A 173 16.27 -14.39 -30.31
C PHE A 173 15.57 -15.30 -31.33
N LYS A 174 14.22 -15.24 -31.40
CA LYS A 174 13.43 -15.99 -32.39
C LYS A 174 13.39 -15.35 -33.77
N GLY A 175 14.12 -14.25 -34.01
CA GLY A 175 14.12 -13.51 -35.27
C GLY A 175 12.85 -12.65 -35.50
N HIS A 176 11.98 -12.52 -34.50
CA HIS A 176 10.76 -11.72 -34.59
C HIS A 176 11.06 -10.24 -34.26
N TYR A 177 11.89 -9.58 -35.07
CA TYR A 177 12.45 -8.25 -34.78
C TYR A 177 11.37 -7.17 -34.61
N ARG A 178 10.31 -7.12 -35.44
CA ARG A 178 9.19 -6.19 -35.24
C ARG A 178 8.58 -6.31 -33.85
N ARG A 179 8.23 -7.53 -33.47
CA ARG A 179 7.63 -7.82 -32.17
C ARG A 179 8.57 -7.50 -30.99
N ALA A 180 9.87 -7.66 -31.18
CA ALA A 180 10.88 -7.29 -30.19
C ALA A 180 10.93 -5.77 -29.99
N ILE A 181 10.95 -5.02 -31.09
CA ILE A 181 10.93 -3.53 -31.07
C ILE A 181 9.67 -3.01 -30.35
N ASP A 182 8.49 -3.56 -30.64
CA ASP A 182 7.25 -3.12 -29.99
C ASP A 182 7.30 -3.38 -28.48
N ARG A 183 7.82 -4.52 -28.03
CA ARG A 183 8.00 -4.81 -26.61
C ARG A 183 9.02 -3.92 -25.89
N TYR A 184 10.10 -3.55 -26.58
CA TYR A 184 11.03 -2.55 -26.07
C TYR A 184 10.39 -1.16 -25.94
N ARG A 185 9.46 -0.80 -26.85
CA ARG A 185 8.66 0.42 -26.74
C ARG A 185 7.72 0.38 -25.54
N ASP A 186 7.12 -0.78 -25.25
CA ASP A 186 6.32 -0.97 -24.03
C ASP A 186 7.18 -0.77 -22.77
N ALA A 187 8.42 -1.27 -22.77
CA ALA A 187 9.36 -1.03 -21.66
C ALA A 187 9.68 0.47 -21.48
N LEU A 188 9.92 1.21 -22.59
CA LEU A 188 10.13 2.66 -22.57
C LEU A 188 8.90 3.41 -22.06
N TYR A 189 7.70 2.97 -22.44
CA TYR A 189 6.47 3.57 -21.95
C TYR A 189 6.41 3.56 -20.42
N TYR A 190 6.60 2.40 -19.78
CA TYR A 190 6.61 2.31 -18.31
C TYR A 190 7.72 3.15 -17.69
N LEU A 191 8.91 3.15 -18.28
CA LEU A 191 10.04 3.92 -17.77
C LEU A 191 9.80 5.43 -17.80
N ASN A 192 9.05 5.93 -18.79
CA ASN A 192 8.81 7.36 -19.00
C ASN A 192 7.57 7.90 -18.29
N HIS A 193 6.57 7.07 -18.02
CA HIS A 193 5.28 7.50 -17.47
C HIS A 193 5.11 7.23 -15.98
N GLU A 194 6.01 6.46 -15.39
CA GLU A 194 5.97 6.13 -13.97
C GLU A 194 6.95 7.01 -13.16
N ALA A 195 6.76 7.07 -11.85
CA ALA A 195 7.61 7.84 -10.95
C ALA A 195 8.98 7.18 -10.77
N VAL A 196 9.92 7.49 -11.66
CA VAL A 196 11.30 7.01 -11.63
C VAL A 196 12.26 8.18 -11.56
N LYS A 197 13.34 8.04 -10.80
CA LYS A 197 14.40 9.06 -10.73
C LYS A 197 14.95 9.37 -12.12
N PRO A 198 15.19 10.64 -12.45
CA PRO A 198 15.65 11.06 -13.78
C PRO A 198 16.91 10.32 -14.26
N GLU A 199 17.86 10.07 -13.37
CA GLU A 199 19.14 9.41 -13.70
C GLU A 199 18.92 7.95 -14.13
N VAL A 200 18.07 7.23 -13.39
CA VAL A 200 17.73 5.82 -13.68
C VAL A 200 16.93 5.74 -14.98
N ARG A 201 16.00 6.69 -15.18
CA ARG A 201 15.19 6.79 -16.40
C ARG A 201 16.06 7.00 -17.63
N THR A 202 16.98 7.99 -17.59
CA THR A 202 17.84 8.31 -18.71
C THR A 202 18.77 7.16 -19.07
N ALA A 203 19.41 6.53 -18.09
CA ALA A 203 20.30 5.40 -18.31
C ALA A 203 19.56 4.17 -18.87
N GLY A 204 18.39 3.87 -18.33
CA GLY A 204 17.54 2.77 -18.79
C GLY A 204 17.02 2.99 -20.20
N ALA A 205 16.51 4.20 -20.50
CA ALA A 205 16.01 4.57 -21.83
C ALA A 205 17.10 4.45 -22.89
N ALA A 206 18.29 5.02 -22.64
CA ALA A 206 19.40 4.96 -23.59
C ALA A 206 19.86 3.52 -23.91
N LYS A 207 19.75 2.60 -22.96
CA LYS A 207 20.05 1.18 -23.21
C LYS A 207 18.99 0.55 -24.12
N ILE A 208 17.72 0.75 -23.82
CA ILE A 208 16.62 0.19 -24.60
C ILE A 208 16.58 0.78 -26.01
N GLU A 209 16.82 2.08 -26.19
CA GLU A 209 16.87 2.77 -27.47
C GLU A 209 17.96 2.18 -28.37
N ARG A 210 19.15 1.92 -27.84
CA ARG A 210 20.24 1.25 -28.59
C ARG A 210 19.84 -0.14 -29.10
N GLU A 211 19.11 -0.91 -28.29
CA GLU A 211 18.60 -2.23 -28.71
C GLU A 211 17.57 -2.09 -29.82
N ILE A 212 16.67 -1.11 -29.75
CA ILE A 212 15.68 -0.81 -30.80
C ILE A 212 16.40 -0.43 -32.11
N GLU A 213 17.42 0.42 -32.06
CA GLU A 213 18.22 0.82 -33.24
C GLU A 213 18.89 -0.39 -33.88
N SER A 214 19.55 -1.23 -33.06
CA SER A 214 20.21 -2.46 -33.51
C SER A 214 19.22 -3.41 -34.23
N LEU A 215 18.04 -3.64 -33.62
CA LEU A 215 17.02 -4.52 -34.18
C LEU A 215 16.40 -3.92 -35.46
N THR A 216 16.26 -2.61 -35.50
CA THR A 216 15.75 -1.90 -36.68
C THR A 216 16.71 -2.04 -37.87
N ALA A 217 18.04 -1.94 -37.62
CA ALA A 217 19.06 -2.17 -38.62
C ALA A 217 19.02 -3.61 -39.16
N LYS A 218 18.91 -4.60 -38.28
CA LYS A 218 18.75 -6.02 -38.66
C LYS A 218 17.49 -6.28 -39.49
N LEU A 219 16.37 -5.66 -39.13
CA LEU A 219 15.12 -5.76 -39.86
C LEU A 219 15.25 -5.21 -41.29
N ARG A 220 15.87 -4.02 -41.42
CA ARG A 220 16.11 -3.39 -42.73
C ARG A 220 17.07 -4.22 -43.61
N ALA A 221 18.11 -4.80 -43.01
CA ALA A 221 19.03 -5.66 -43.76
C ALA A 221 18.30 -6.90 -44.31
N ARG A 222 17.49 -7.58 -43.49
CA ARG A 222 16.69 -8.73 -43.92
C ARG A 222 15.64 -8.41 -45.00
N GLN A 223 15.09 -7.21 -44.95
CA GLN A 223 14.15 -6.76 -45.99
C GLN A 223 14.88 -6.57 -47.33
N ARG A 224 16.03 -5.92 -47.34
CA ARG A 224 16.87 -5.74 -48.56
C ARG A 224 17.30 -7.07 -49.16
N GLU A 225 17.75 -8.01 -48.31
CA GLU A 225 18.13 -9.36 -48.75
C GLU A 225 16.94 -10.10 -49.43
N HIS A 226 15.75 -9.97 -48.86
CA HIS A 226 14.54 -10.57 -49.46
C HIS A 226 14.10 -9.88 -50.76
N GLU A 227 14.30 -8.56 -50.92
CA GLU A 227 14.06 -7.83 -52.14
C GLU A 227 15.04 -8.24 -53.22
N MET A 228 16.33 -8.38 -52.96
CA MET A 228 17.36 -8.82 -53.90
C MET A 228 17.09 -10.23 -54.42
N ILE A 229 16.64 -11.20 -53.54
CA ILE A 229 16.29 -12.54 -53.95
C ILE A 229 15.06 -12.57 -54.88
N LYS A 230 14.14 -11.62 -54.74
CA LYS A 230 12.96 -11.51 -55.62
C LYS A 230 13.26 -10.87 -56.96
N GLU A 231 14.28 -10.02 -57.06
CA GLU A 231 14.67 -9.37 -58.30
C GLU A 231 15.59 -10.24 -59.19
N ASP A 232 16.14 -11.35 -58.67
CA ASP A 232 17.00 -12.27 -59.42
C ASP A 232 16.33 -13.66 -59.57
N PRO A 233 15.25 -13.83 -60.36
CA PRO A 233 14.54 -15.06 -60.56
C PRO A 233 15.21 -16.04 -61.56
N GLU A 234 16.34 -15.64 -62.19
CA GLU A 234 16.92 -16.41 -63.31
C GLU A 234 17.98 -17.47 -62.90
N SER A 235 18.26 -17.69 -61.64
CA SER A 235 19.26 -18.71 -61.23
C SER A 235 18.72 -20.14 -61.03
N GLU A 236 17.45 -20.41 -61.26
CA GLU A 236 16.84 -21.75 -61.18
C GLU A 236 16.49 -22.29 -62.60
N GLY A 237 17.49 -22.51 -63.45
CA GLY A 237 17.12 -23.03 -64.79
C GLY A 237 18.29 -23.47 -65.63
N ASP A 238 19.24 -24.24 -65.11
CA ASP A 238 20.12 -25.00 -66.00
C ASP A 238 20.52 -26.34 -65.31
N TYR A 239 19.62 -27.32 -65.34
CA TYR A 239 20.00 -28.73 -65.22
C TYR A 239 20.10 -29.32 -66.64
N PRO A 240 21.28 -29.62 -67.15
CA PRO A 240 21.40 -30.37 -68.39
C PRO A 240 20.90 -31.84 -68.18
N ALA A 241 20.15 -32.32 -69.13
CA ALA A 241 19.57 -33.65 -69.26
C ALA A 241 20.64 -34.77 -69.38
#